data_72ab7d8e649cfd48069a076e8926b779
#
_entry.id   72ab7d8e649cfd48069a076e8926b779
#
_cell.length_a   1.000
_cell.length_b   1.000
_cell.length_c   1.000
_cell.angle_alpha   90.00
_cell.angle_beta   90.00
_cell.angle_gamma   90.00
#
_symmetry.space_group_name_H-M   'P 1'
#
loop_
_entity.id
_entity.type
_entity.pdbx_description
1 polymer ?
#
loop_
_entity_poly.entity_id
_entity_poly.type
_entity_poly.pdbx_seq_one_letter_code
_entity_poly.pdbx_strand_id
1 'polypeptide(L)'
;MSSCHIFDYSSIFANQIFYCNVLHKMEKTIDENVQGTTLAVEGKETNKRNLYIESYGCAMNFADSEIVASILATEGFNTTQTLEDADLILVNTCSIRDKAEQTIRKRLTEYNKVKKSRPHLKVGVLGCMAERLKDKLLDEEKIVDMVVGPDAYKDLPNLIKEVDSGRDAVNVILSKDETYGDIAPVRLNTNGVTAFVSITRGCDNMCTFC
;
A
#
# COMPACT_ATOMS: atom_id res chain seq x y z
N MET A 1 -17.05 -48.55 23.59
CA MET A 1 -17.79 -48.04 22.45
C MET A 1 -17.36 -46.57 22.27
N SER A 2 -16.35 -46.36 21.42
CA SER A 2 -15.74 -45.06 21.20
C SER A 2 -16.39 -44.42 19.99
N SER A 3 -16.96 -43.25 20.20
CA SER A 3 -17.58 -42.45 19.16
C SER A 3 -16.48 -41.68 18.41
N CYS A 4 -16.31 -42.02 17.14
CA CYS A 4 -15.36 -41.34 16.25
C CYS A 4 -16.06 -40.09 15.70
N HIS A 5 -15.60 -38.91 16.06
CA HIS A 5 -16.05 -37.66 15.44
C HIS A 5 -15.43 -37.54 14.05
N ILE A 6 -16.29 -37.67 13.03
CA ILE A 6 -15.93 -37.38 11.64
C ILE A 6 -15.82 -35.86 11.49
N PHE A 7 -14.62 -35.36 11.30
CA PHE A 7 -14.41 -33.98 10.89
C PHE A 7 -14.88 -33.80 9.45
N ASP A 8 -15.81 -32.90 9.26
CA ASP A 8 -16.36 -32.54 7.94
C ASP A 8 -15.32 -31.74 7.14
N TYR A 9 -14.66 -32.40 6.21
CA TYR A 9 -13.65 -31.81 5.31
C TYR A 9 -14.23 -30.97 4.15
N SER A 10 -15.56 -30.85 4.05
CA SER A 10 -16.22 -30.19 2.91
C SER A 10 -15.99 -28.66 2.91
N SER A 11 -15.84 -28.02 4.08
CA SER A 11 -15.61 -26.58 4.18
C SER A 11 -14.20 -26.12 3.79
N ILE A 12 -13.20 -26.99 3.94
CA ILE A 12 -11.81 -26.69 3.56
C ILE A 12 -11.63 -26.76 2.05
N PHE A 13 -12.30 -27.70 1.38
CA PHE A 13 -12.26 -27.84 -0.09
C PHE A 13 -12.98 -26.69 -0.81
N ALA A 14 -14.09 -26.21 -0.28
CA ALA A 14 -14.83 -25.08 -0.86
C ALA A 14 -13.99 -23.77 -0.83
N ASN A 15 -13.27 -23.52 0.25
CA ASN A 15 -12.35 -22.39 0.33
C ASN A 15 -11.14 -22.53 -0.60
N GLN A 16 -10.61 -23.73 -0.77
CA GLN A 16 -9.47 -23.97 -1.67
C GLN A 16 -9.86 -23.80 -3.15
N ILE A 17 -11.07 -24.18 -3.54
CA ILE A 17 -11.58 -23.98 -4.92
C ILE A 17 -11.85 -22.50 -5.19
N PHE A 18 -12.33 -21.75 -4.20
CA PHE A 18 -12.50 -20.29 -4.33
C PHE A 18 -11.15 -19.56 -4.48
N TYR A 19 -10.13 -19.96 -3.73
CA TYR A 19 -8.76 -19.47 -3.88
C TYR A 19 -8.15 -19.82 -5.24
N CYS A 20 -8.40 -21.03 -5.76
CA CYS A 20 -7.88 -21.47 -7.05
C CYS A 20 -8.50 -20.72 -8.23
N ASN A 21 -9.79 -20.39 -8.16
CA ASN A 21 -10.48 -19.62 -9.21
C ASN A 21 -10.11 -18.13 -9.24
N VAL A 22 -9.76 -17.55 -8.08
CA VAL A 22 -9.23 -16.17 -8.02
C VAL A 22 -7.81 -16.13 -8.59
N LEU A 23 -6.99 -17.15 -8.36
CA LEU A 23 -5.62 -17.24 -8.88
C LEU A 23 -5.56 -17.45 -10.41
N HIS A 24 -6.56 -18.10 -11.01
CA HIS A 24 -6.56 -18.40 -12.46
C HIS A 24 -6.86 -17.18 -13.35
N LYS A 25 -7.30 -16.05 -12.77
CA LYS A 25 -7.60 -14.80 -13.49
C LYS A 25 -6.43 -13.81 -13.56
N MET A 26 -5.26 -14.17 -13.00
CA MET A 26 -4.12 -13.23 -12.85
C MET A 26 -2.85 -13.70 -13.58
N GLU A 27 -2.98 -14.18 -14.83
CA GLU A 27 -1.80 -14.41 -15.67
C GLU A 27 -1.31 -13.08 -16.29
N LYS A 28 -0.36 -12.43 -15.63
CA LYS A 28 0.59 -11.52 -16.31
C LYS A 28 1.95 -11.63 -15.64
N THR A 29 2.94 -12.00 -16.44
CA THR A 29 4.35 -12.04 -16.10
C THR A 29 4.86 -10.65 -15.70
N ILE A 30 5.58 -10.57 -14.59
CA ILE A 30 6.15 -9.32 -14.09
C ILE A 30 7.66 -9.36 -14.23
N ASP A 31 8.17 -8.27 -14.77
CA ASP A 31 9.59 -7.98 -14.85
C ASP A 31 10.03 -7.32 -13.52
N GLU A 32 10.97 -7.95 -12.80
CA GLU A 32 11.51 -7.46 -11.52
C GLU A 32 12.23 -6.09 -11.65
N ASN A 33 12.51 -5.66 -12.86
CA ASN A 33 13.15 -4.37 -13.13
C ASN A 33 12.18 -3.17 -13.12
N VAL A 34 10.87 -3.39 -13.00
CA VAL A 34 9.89 -2.32 -13.10
C VAL A 34 9.49 -1.81 -11.72
N GLN A 35 10.31 -0.93 -11.14
CA GLN A 35 9.91 -0.14 -9.97
C GLN A 35 8.89 0.92 -10.38
N GLY A 36 7.83 1.09 -9.58
CA GLY A 36 6.76 2.07 -9.83
C GLY A 36 5.61 1.59 -10.69
N THR A 37 5.48 0.27 -10.96
CA THR A 37 4.30 -0.26 -11.68
C THR A 37 3.12 -0.46 -10.73
N THR A 38 1.96 -0.03 -11.19
CA THR A 38 0.67 -0.20 -10.51
C THR A 38 -0.14 -1.28 -11.19
N LEU A 39 -0.89 -2.08 -10.43
CA LEU A 39 -1.83 -3.06 -10.97
C LEU A 39 -3.25 -2.76 -10.51
N ALA A 40 -4.22 -3.06 -11.36
CA ALA A 40 -5.63 -2.83 -11.08
C ALA A 40 -6.23 -3.97 -10.22
N VAL A 41 -6.88 -3.59 -9.12
CA VAL A 41 -7.73 -4.47 -8.31
C VAL A 41 -9.10 -3.84 -8.22
N GLU A 42 -10.15 -4.60 -8.54
CA GLU A 42 -11.52 -4.14 -8.43
C GLU A 42 -11.99 -4.19 -6.97
N GLY A 43 -12.42 -3.05 -6.42
CA GLY A 43 -12.99 -2.94 -5.08
C GLY A 43 -14.50 -3.22 -5.06
N LYS A 44 -15.08 -3.32 -3.88
CA LYS A 44 -16.54 -3.47 -3.69
C LYS A 44 -17.29 -2.21 -4.13
N GLU A 45 -18.45 -2.37 -4.77
CA GLU A 45 -19.20 -1.40 -5.57
C GLU A 45 -19.80 -0.16 -4.86
N THR A 46 -19.31 0.36 -3.74
CA THR A 46 -20.06 1.40 -3.00
C THR A 46 -19.53 2.82 -3.08
N ASN A 47 -18.26 3.03 -3.44
CA ASN A 47 -17.71 4.38 -3.73
C ASN A 47 -16.50 4.20 -4.66
N LYS A 48 -16.69 4.47 -5.94
CA LYS A 48 -15.64 4.23 -6.95
C LYS A 48 -14.61 5.37 -6.95
N ARG A 49 -13.73 5.38 -5.96
CA ARG A 49 -12.52 6.22 -5.98
C ARG A 49 -11.35 5.38 -6.49
N ASN A 50 -10.50 5.97 -7.28
CA ASN A 50 -9.35 5.32 -7.88
C ASN A 50 -8.08 5.63 -7.09
N LEU A 51 -7.43 4.58 -6.62
CA LEU A 51 -6.12 4.62 -5.98
C LEU A 51 -5.02 4.36 -7.01
N TYR A 52 -4.09 5.29 -7.13
CA TYR A 52 -2.84 5.09 -7.82
C TYR A 52 -1.73 4.93 -6.78
N ILE A 53 -1.05 3.77 -6.77
CA ILE A 53 -0.01 3.49 -5.78
C ILE A 53 1.30 3.12 -6.47
N GLU A 54 2.38 3.83 -6.13
CA GLU A 54 3.74 3.54 -6.56
C GLU A 54 4.61 3.13 -5.38
N SER A 55 5.48 2.13 -5.61
CA SER A 55 6.39 1.64 -4.58
C SER A 55 7.84 1.82 -5.02
N TYR A 56 8.64 2.45 -4.18
CA TYR A 56 10.06 2.69 -4.37
C TYR A 56 10.84 2.17 -3.18
N GLY A 57 11.80 1.30 -3.41
CA GLY A 57 12.67 0.83 -2.34
C GLY A 57 12.94 -0.67 -2.37
N CYS A 58 12.68 -1.34 -1.25
CA CYS A 58 12.94 -2.77 -1.07
C CYS A 58 11.66 -3.62 -1.16
N ALA A 59 11.81 -4.94 -1.10
CA ALA A 59 10.69 -5.89 -1.10
C ALA A 59 9.64 -5.60 0.00
N MET A 60 10.06 -5.04 1.15
CA MET A 60 9.15 -4.66 2.21
C MET A 60 8.20 -3.55 1.78
N ASN A 61 8.67 -2.53 1.06
CA ASN A 61 7.81 -1.46 0.56
C ASN A 61 6.76 -2.00 -0.42
N PHE A 62 7.12 -2.98 -1.26
CA PHE A 62 6.14 -3.62 -2.14
C PHE A 62 5.09 -4.41 -1.36
N ALA A 63 5.51 -5.22 -0.37
CA ALA A 63 4.58 -5.94 0.50
C ALA A 63 3.66 -4.98 1.27
N ASP A 64 4.19 -3.89 1.78
CA ASP A 64 3.41 -2.86 2.47
C ASP A 64 2.39 -2.19 1.54
N SER A 65 2.75 -1.95 0.27
CA SER A 65 1.81 -1.39 -0.70
C SER A 65 0.66 -2.35 -1.02
N GLU A 66 0.90 -3.67 -1.00
CA GLU A 66 -0.15 -4.67 -1.14
C GLU A 66 -1.11 -4.67 0.07
N ILE A 67 -0.58 -4.46 1.29
CA ILE A 67 -1.39 -4.29 2.51
C ILE A 67 -2.23 -3.01 2.43
N VAL A 68 -1.62 -1.88 2.05
CA VAL A 68 -2.30 -0.60 1.87
C VAL A 68 -3.43 -0.70 0.85
N ALA A 69 -3.17 -1.35 -0.29
CA ALA A 69 -4.20 -1.57 -1.31
C ALA A 69 -5.34 -2.44 -0.78
N SER A 70 -5.05 -3.46 0.04
CA SER A 70 -6.08 -4.28 0.70
C SER A 70 -6.95 -3.46 1.64
N ILE A 71 -6.35 -2.64 2.51
CA ILE A 71 -7.07 -1.79 3.44
C ILE A 71 -8.02 -0.86 2.67
N LEU A 72 -7.51 -0.19 1.63
CA LEU A 72 -8.31 0.76 0.87
C LEU A 72 -9.35 0.10 -0.05
N ALA A 73 -9.11 -1.13 -0.50
CA ALA A 73 -10.12 -1.91 -1.23
C ALA A 73 -11.36 -2.21 -0.37
N THR A 74 -11.19 -2.40 0.94
CA THR A 74 -12.33 -2.57 1.86
C THR A 74 -13.13 -1.28 2.06
N GLU A 75 -12.51 -0.12 1.83
CA GLU A 75 -13.12 1.21 1.86
C GLU A 75 -13.71 1.64 0.49
N GLY A 76 -13.68 0.75 -0.50
CA GLY A 76 -14.28 0.98 -1.82
C GLY A 76 -13.36 1.65 -2.84
N PHE A 77 -12.05 1.67 -2.61
CA PHE A 77 -11.10 2.12 -3.61
C PHE A 77 -10.80 1.00 -4.62
N ASN A 78 -10.76 1.35 -5.89
CA ASN A 78 -10.19 0.53 -6.95
C ASN A 78 -8.76 0.97 -7.22
N THR A 79 -7.86 0.07 -7.58
CA THR A 79 -6.53 0.48 -8.03
C THR A 79 -6.53 0.78 -9.52
N THR A 80 -5.83 1.84 -9.92
CA THR A 80 -5.64 2.24 -11.32
C THR A 80 -4.16 2.28 -11.68
N GLN A 81 -3.87 2.05 -12.96
CA GLN A 81 -2.52 2.23 -13.53
C GLN A 81 -2.34 3.59 -14.19
N THR A 82 -3.43 4.31 -14.37
CA THR A 82 -3.45 5.60 -15.07
C THR A 82 -3.45 6.72 -14.03
N LEU A 83 -2.42 7.54 -14.04
CA LEU A 83 -2.25 8.65 -13.11
C LEU A 83 -3.38 9.68 -13.23
N GLU A 84 -3.85 9.90 -14.44
CA GLU A 84 -4.90 10.85 -14.77
C GLU A 84 -6.27 10.46 -14.22
N ASP A 85 -6.50 9.16 -13.96
CA ASP A 85 -7.76 8.66 -13.42
C ASP A 85 -7.77 8.58 -11.89
N ALA A 86 -6.63 8.86 -11.25
CA ALA A 86 -6.49 8.74 -9.80
C ALA A 86 -7.27 9.81 -9.04
N ASP A 87 -7.92 9.42 -7.96
CA ASP A 87 -8.51 10.31 -6.95
C ASP A 87 -7.61 10.41 -5.71
N LEU A 88 -6.78 9.39 -5.50
CA LEU A 88 -5.77 9.31 -4.46
C LEU A 88 -4.48 8.75 -5.04
N ILE A 89 -3.38 9.45 -4.86
CA ILE A 89 -2.03 8.98 -5.18
C ILE A 89 -1.32 8.66 -3.87
N LEU A 90 -0.79 7.45 -3.77
CA LEU A 90 0.06 7.05 -2.65
C LEU A 90 1.44 6.63 -3.15
N VAL A 91 2.47 7.16 -2.53
CA VAL A 91 3.86 6.84 -2.84
C VAL A 91 4.51 6.20 -1.64
N ASN A 92 4.78 4.91 -1.72
CA ASN A 92 5.48 4.18 -0.67
C ASN A 92 6.99 4.18 -0.96
N THR A 93 7.78 4.65 -0.01
CA THR A 93 9.20 4.90 -0.25
C THR A 93 10.09 4.57 0.93
N CYS A 94 11.31 4.12 0.58
CA CYS A 94 12.38 3.82 1.51
C CYS A 94 13.16 5.10 1.88
N SER A 95 13.68 5.17 3.10
CA SER A 95 14.50 6.29 3.56
C SER A 95 16.02 6.05 3.48
N ILE A 96 16.43 4.84 3.14
CA ILE A 96 17.86 4.42 3.25
C ILE A 96 18.70 4.89 2.05
N ARG A 97 18.07 5.25 0.94
CA ARG A 97 18.76 5.59 -0.30
C ARG A 97 18.50 7.03 -0.71
N ASP A 98 19.53 7.88 -0.73
CA ASP A 98 19.42 9.28 -1.17
C ASP A 98 18.80 9.41 -2.58
N LYS A 99 19.10 8.45 -3.48
CA LYS A 99 18.49 8.41 -4.81
C LYS A 99 16.97 8.20 -4.77
N ALA A 100 16.45 7.49 -3.76
CA ALA A 100 15.01 7.29 -3.63
C ALA A 100 14.31 8.61 -3.30
N GLU A 101 14.82 9.40 -2.36
CA GLU A 101 14.26 10.70 -2.02
C GLU A 101 14.24 11.65 -3.23
N GLN A 102 15.35 11.74 -3.97
CA GLN A 102 15.40 12.56 -5.18
C GLN A 102 14.39 12.12 -6.25
N THR A 103 14.22 10.80 -6.41
CA THR A 103 13.23 10.24 -7.34
C THR A 103 11.82 10.64 -6.92
N ILE A 104 11.50 10.53 -5.63
CA ILE A 104 10.18 10.92 -5.11
C ILE A 104 9.92 12.41 -5.33
N ARG A 105 10.86 13.29 -5.03
CA ARG A 105 10.69 14.74 -5.25
C ARG A 105 10.41 15.07 -6.73
N LYS A 106 11.05 14.37 -7.67
CA LYS A 106 10.74 14.48 -9.10
C LYS A 106 9.32 14.00 -9.41
N ARG A 107 8.92 12.85 -8.86
CA ARG A 107 7.55 12.32 -9.06
C ARG A 107 6.50 13.26 -8.48
N LEU A 108 6.72 13.83 -7.30
CA LEU A 108 5.82 14.84 -6.73
C LEU A 108 5.63 16.05 -7.65
N THR A 109 6.68 16.46 -8.37
CA THR A 109 6.57 17.51 -9.39
C THR A 109 5.64 17.10 -10.56
N GLU A 110 5.67 15.83 -10.97
CA GLU A 110 4.77 15.31 -12.01
C GLU A 110 3.32 15.23 -11.51
N TYR A 111 3.10 14.72 -10.29
CA TYR A 111 1.77 14.69 -9.67
C TYR A 111 1.17 16.09 -9.51
N ASN A 112 2.02 17.10 -9.23
CA ASN A 112 1.57 18.48 -9.13
C ASN A 112 0.97 19.01 -10.44
N LYS A 113 1.45 18.55 -11.59
CA LYS A 113 0.85 18.90 -12.90
C LYS A 113 -0.57 18.34 -13.00
N VAL A 114 -0.78 17.09 -12.57
CA VAL A 114 -2.11 16.46 -12.59
C VAL A 114 -3.01 17.12 -11.55
N LYS A 115 -2.52 17.37 -10.33
CA LYS A 115 -3.29 18.00 -9.25
C LYS A 115 -3.77 19.41 -9.60
N LYS A 116 -3.00 20.17 -10.41
CA LYS A 116 -3.42 21.49 -10.92
C LYS A 116 -4.67 21.42 -11.81
N SER A 117 -4.82 20.35 -12.57
CA SER A 117 -6.01 20.12 -13.41
C SER A 117 -7.15 19.43 -12.65
N ARG A 118 -6.82 18.77 -11.54
CA ARG A 118 -7.76 18.01 -10.67
C ARG A 118 -7.55 18.40 -9.19
N PRO A 119 -8.08 19.53 -8.73
CA PRO A 119 -7.84 20.05 -7.37
C PRO A 119 -8.32 19.13 -6.23
N HIS A 120 -9.24 18.20 -6.51
CA HIS A 120 -9.73 17.20 -5.56
C HIS A 120 -8.79 16.00 -5.39
N LEU A 121 -7.80 15.84 -6.28
CA LEU A 121 -6.79 14.80 -6.18
C LEU A 121 -6.00 14.94 -4.88
N LYS A 122 -5.88 13.84 -4.13
CA LYS A 122 -5.10 13.78 -2.89
C LYS A 122 -3.80 13.02 -3.10
N VAL A 123 -2.75 13.48 -2.43
CA VAL A 123 -1.41 12.89 -2.53
C VAL A 123 -0.88 12.55 -1.15
N GLY A 124 -0.50 11.29 -0.95
CA GLY A 124 0.08 10.80 0.29
C GLY A 124 1.46 10.17 0.09
N VAL A 125 2.35 10.38 1.05
CA VAL A 125 3.65 9.72 1.11
C VAL A 125 3.67 8.72 2.26
N LEU A 126 4.07 7.49 1.96
CA LEU A 126 4.05 6.36 2.87
C LEU A 126 5.45 5.81 3.14
N GLY A 127 5.59 5.06 4.22
CA GLY A 127 6.75 4.23 4.52
C GLY A 127 7.84 4.95 5.30
N CYS A 128 9.06 4.42 5.25
CA CYS A 128 10.17 4.86 6.10
C CYS A 128 10.60 6.32 5.85
N MET A 129 10.44 6.84 4.62
CA MET A 129 10.74 8.24 4.34
C MET A 129 9.69 9.16 4.98
N ALA A 130 8.42 8.76 4.96
CA ALA A 130 7.34 9.47 5.63
C ALA A 130 7.62 9.59 7.14
N GLU A 131 8.01 8.49 7.78
CA GLU A 131 8.38 8.48 9.19
C GLU A 131 9.59 9.38 9.50
N ARG A 132 10.64 9.31 8.66
CA ARG A 132 11.86 10.10 8.87
C ARG A 132 11.65 11.60 8.71
N LEU A 133 10.88 12.02 7.72
CA LEU A 133 10.67 13.43 7.39
C LEU A 133 9.49 14.05 8.15
N LYS A 134 8.47 13.27 8.47
CA LYS A 134 7.27 13.69 9.24
C LYS A 134 6.66 14.98 8.69
N ASP A 135 6.32 15.91 9.57
CA ASP A 135 5.70 17.19 9.22
C ASP A 135 6.55 18.04 8.25
N LYS A 136 7.88 17.89 8.31
CA LYS A 136 8.79 18.59 7.41
C LYS A 136 8.48 18.33 5.93
N LEU A 137 7.99 17.13 5.60
CA LEU A 137 7.60 16.79 4.23
C LEU A 137 6.40 17.61 3.74
N LEU A 138 5.41 17.86 4.60
CA LEU A 138 4.27 18.72 4.29
C LEU A 138 4.68 20.18 4.12
N ASP A 139 5.63 20.64 4.93
CA ASP A 139 6.15 22.02 4.85
C ASP A 139 6.93 22.26 3.56
N GLU A 140 7.77 21.32 3.16
CA GLU A 140 8.61 21.40 1.96
C GLU A 140 7.84 21.12 0.66
N GLU A 141 6.92 20.17 0.69
CA GLU A 141 6.23 19.68 -0.50
C GLU A 141 4.71 19.94 -0.40
N LYS A 142 4.30 21.16 -0.70
CA LYS A 142 2.89 21.61 -0.59
C LYS A 142 1.86 20.81 -1.42
N ILE A 143 2.32 19.90 -2.25
CA ILE A 143 1.45 18.96 -2.98
C ILE A 143 0.99 17.80 -2.09
N VAL A 144 1.75 17.46 -1.05
CA VAL A 144 1.49 16.33 -0.15
C VAL A 144 0.39 16.72 0.82
N ASP A 145 -0.67 15.96 0.87
CA ASP A 145 -1.82 16.15 1.77
C ASP A 145 -1.72 15.22 2.99
N MET A 146 -1.00 14.07 2.88
CA MET A 146 -0.84 13.16 4.01
C MET A 146 0.54 12.51 4.06
N VAL A 147 0.99 12.21 5.29
CA VAL A 147 2.26 11.54 5.59
C VAL A 147 2.00 10.40 6.57
N VAL A 148 2.30 9.15 6.17
CA VAL A 148 1.93 7.96 6.93
C VAL A 148 3.14 7.04 7.12
N GLY A 149 3.49 6.80 8.37
CA GLY A 149 4.55 5.87 8.74
C GLY A 149 4.18 4.40 8.51
N PRO A 150 5.17 3.50 8.52
CA PRO A 150 4.95 2.09 8.19
C PRO A 150 4.05 1.35 9.19
N ASP A 151 3.89 1.84 10.40
CA ASP A 151 3.06 1.21 11.44
C ASP A 151 1.65 1.85 11.55
N ALA A 152 1.32 2.80 10.67
CA ALA A 152 0.07 3.55 10.73
C ALA A 152 -0.89 3.27 9.56
N TYR A 153 -0.65 2.23 8.75
CA TYR A 153 -1.47 1.98 7.56
C TYR A 153 -2.93 1.63 7.87
N LYS A 154 -3.22 1.02 9.02
CA LYS A 154 -4.61 0.76 9.44
C LYS A 154 -5.42 2.03 9.67
N ASP A 155 -4.75 3.15 9.92
CA ASP A 155 -5.40 4.44 10.13
C ASP A 155 -5.67 5.22 8.82
N LEU A 156 -5.19 4.72 7.68
CA LEU A 156 -5.39 5.36 6.37
C LEU A 156 -6.84 5.79 6.08
N PRO A 157 -7.88 4.97 6.39
CA PRO A 157 -9.26 5.40 6.18
C PRO A 157 -9.64 6.67 6.94
N ASN A 158 -9.13 6.85 8.16
CA ASN A 158 -9.39 8.05 8.95
C ASN A 158 -8.61 9.25 8.43
N LEU A 159 -7.33 9.06 8.10
CA LEU A 159 -6.47 10.10 7.52
C LEU A 159 -7.02 10.62 6.19
N ILE A 160 -7.56 9.75 5.35
CA ILE A 160 -8.21 10.14 4.10
C ILE A 160 -9.45 11.01 4.38
N LYS A 161 -10.27 10.67 5.38
CA LYS A 161 -11.42 11.50 5.77
C LYS A 161 -10.98 12.88 6.27
N GLU A 162 -9.88 12.97 6.99
CA GLU A 162 -9.29 14.24 7.41
C GLU A 162 -8.86 15.09 6.21
N VAL A 163 -8.13 14.50 5.28
CA VAL A 163 -7.67 15.16 4.07
C VAL A 163 -8.83 15.56 3.16
N ASP A 164 -9.88 14.75 3.07
CA ASP A 164 -11.11 15.09 2.34
C ASP A 164 -11.85 16.29 2.98
N SER A 165 -11.70 16.48 4.29
CA SER A 165 -12.21 17.67 4.99
C SER A 165 -11.36 18.94 4.79
N GLY A 166 -10.25 18.84 4.05
CA GLY A 166 -9.36 19.96 3.73
C GLY A 166 -8.25 20.21 4.76
N ARG A 167 -7.95 19.25 5.62
CA ARG A 167 -6.83 19.30 6.57
C ARG A 167 -5.71 18.39 6.10
N ASP A 168 -4.48 18.79 6.37
CA ASP A 168 -3.34 17.89 6.20
C ASP A 168 -3.35 16.83 7.30
N ALA A 169 -2.93 15.60 6.97
CA ALA A 169 -2.95 14.49 7.90
C ALA A 169 -1.56 13.86 8.06
N VAL A 170 -1.14 13.64 9.30
CA VAL A 170 0.13 12.99 9.63
C VAL A 170 -0.08 11.92 10.68
N ASN A 171 0.32 10.70 10.37
CA ASN A 171 0.41 9.63 11.35
C ASN A 171 1.71 8.84 11.13
N VAL A 172 2.68 9.05 12.00
CA VAL A 172 4.00 8.42 11.97
C VAL A 172 4.31 7.74 13.32
N ILE A 173 3.28 7.22 13.95
CA ILE A 173 3.41 6.49 15.22
C ILE A 173 4.15 5.19 14.95
N LEU A 174 5.15 4.91 15.79
CA LEU A 174 5.83 3.62 15.82
C LEU A 174 5.10 2.69 16.81
N SER A 175 4.68 1.54 16.32
CA SER A 175 4.04 0.50 17.12
C SER A 175 4.96 -0.71 17.26
N LYS A 176 5.10 -1.24 18.48
CA LYS A 176 5.82 -2.49 18.71
C LYS A 176 4.98 -3.72 18.39
N ASP A 177 3.67 -3.55 18.32
CA ASP A 177 2.70 -4.65 18.22
C ASP A 177 2.07 -4.77 16.82
N GLU A 178 2.32 -3.78 15.92
CA GLU A 178 1.70 -3.78 14.61
C GLU A 178 2.39 -4.75 13.65
N THR A 179 1.67 -5.73 13.20
CA THR A 179 2.19 -6.78 12.31
C THR A 179 1.44 -6.91 10.99
N TYR A 180 0.25 -6.31 10.86
CA TYR A 180 -0.66 -6.50 9.71
C TYR A 180 -0.97 -7.98 9.39
N GLY A 181 -0.73 -8.88 10.35
CA GLY A 181 -0.92 -10.31 10.17
C GLY A 181 -2.38 -10.74 9.97
N ASP A 182 -3.31 -9.88 10.34
CA ASP A 182 -4.76 -10.03 10.16
C ASP A 182 -5.26 -9.56 8.79
N ILE A 183 -4.41 -8.92 7.99
CA ILE A 183 -4.76 -8.42 6.66
C ILE A 183 -4.24 -9.37 5.60
N ALA A 184 -5.15 -9.94 4.80
CA ALA A 184 -4.78 -10.68 3.61
C ALA A 184 -4.35 -9.70 2.50
N PRO A 185 -3.06 -9.68 2.11
CA PRO A 185 -2.59 -8.70 1.13
C PRO A 185 -3.16 -9.00 -0.25
N VAL A 186 -3.65 -7.95 -0.92
CA VAL A 186 -3.98 -8.00 -2.34
C VAL A 186 -2.68 -8.02 -3.13
N ARG A 187 -2.51 -9.01 -4.01
CA ARG A 187 -1.30 -9.14 -4.80
C ARG A 187 -1.32 -8.14 -5.96
N LEU A 188 -0.57 -7.06 -5.82
CA LEU A 188 -0.46 -6.02 -6.85
C LEU A 188 0.48 -6.42 -7.98
N ASN A 189 1.47 -7.25 -7.66
CA ASN A 189 2.52 -7.65 -8.59
C ASN A 189 2.75 -9.15 -8.50
N THR A 190 2.06 -9.96 -9.30
CA THR A 190 2.34 -11.40 -9.32
C THR A 190 2.70 -11.88 -10.72
N ASN A 191 3.85 -12.52 -10.82
CA ASN A 191 4.18 -13.42 -11.93
C ASN A 191 3.49 -14.79 -11.75
N GLY A 192 2.55 -14.92 -10.80
CA GLY A 192 1.89 -16.15 -10.41
C GLY A 192 2.75 -17.13 -9.61
N VAL A 193 4.03 -16.81 -9.38
CA VAL A 193 5.01 -17.71 -8.76
C VAL A 193 5.60 -17.12 -7.48
N THR A 194 5.84 -15.81 -7.43
CA THR A 194 6.56 -15.15 -6.33
C THR A 194 5.61 -14.29 -5.51
N ALA A 195 5.73 -14.34 -4.18
CA ALA A 195 5.04 -13.44 -3.26
C ALA A 195 6.00 -12.98 -2.16
N PHE A 196 6.02 -11.69 -1.85
CA PHE A 196 6.71 -11.19 -0.67
C PHE A 196 5.82 -11.36 0.56
N VAL A 197 6.35 -12.01 1.59
CA VAL A 197 5.67 -12.20 2.87
C VAL A 197 6.50 -11.56 3.96
N SER A 198 5.96 -10.57 4.63
CA SER A 198 6.61 -9.94 5.78
C SER A 198 6.45 -10.87 6.99
N ILE A 199 7.55 -11.45 7.47
CA ILE A 199 7.57 -12.35 8.64
C ILE A 199 8.04 -11.65 9.91
N THR A 200 8.68 -10.50 9.78
CA THR A 200 9.19 -9.69 10.88
C THR A 200 9.17 -8.22 10.49
N ARG A 201 8.75 -7.34 11.40
CA ARG A 201 8.83 -5.90 11.25
C ARG A 201 9.71 -5.35 12.36
N GLY A 202 10.68 -4.51 11.96
CA GLY A 202 11.66 -3.98 12.90
C GLY A 202 12.74 -4.99 13.30
N CYS A 203 13.69 -4.52 14.09
CA CYS A 203 14.82 -5.30 14.56
C CYS A 203 15.46 -4.56 15.74
N ASP A 204 15.77 -5.28 16.83
CA ASP A 204 16.44 -4.72 18.00
C ASP A 204 17.96 -4.92 17.97
N ASN A 205 18.53 -5.38 16.84
CA ASN A 205 19.95 -5.59 16.70
C ASN A 205 20.70 -4.29 16.42
N MET A 206 21.80 -4.08 17.13
CA MET A 206 22.69 -2.91 16.98
C MET A 206 23.77 -3.19 15.94
N CYS A 207 23.40 -3.24 14.67
CA CYS A 207 24.35 -3.43 13.58
C CYS A 207 25.03 -2.11 13.22
N THR A 208 26.32 -2.15 12.90
CA THR A 208 27.15 -0.96 12.61
C THR A 208 26.76 -0.23 11.32
N PHE A 209 25.98 -0.85 10.45
CA PHE A 209 25.52 -0.29 9.16
C PHE A 209 24.00 0.02 9.14
N CYS A 210 23.32 -0.22 10.23
CA CYS A 210 21.91 0.02 10.42
C CYS A 210 21.69 0.85 11.70
#